data_23954b6089c5906ae7c16040a25ad12e
#
_entry.id   23954b6089c5906ae7c16040a25ad12e
#
_cell.length_a   1.000
_cell.length_b   1.000
_cell.length_c   1.000
_cell.angle_alpha   90.00
_cell.angle_beta   90.00
_cell.angle_gamma   90.00
#
_symmetry.space_group_name_H-M   'P 1'
#
loop_
_entity.id
_entity.type
_entity.pdbx_description
1 polymer ?
#
loop_
_entity_poly.entity_id
_entity_poly.type
_entity_poly.pdbx_seq_one_letter_code
_entity_poly.pdbx_strand_id
1 'polypeptide(L)'
;MKKKVVTKVMAFSLAAVMASTALTGCTFGFASDPDDPNEVEEKEVIDTSIDTFQYDAGLEGTSITLLNSKAEIQNALEEMAAQFEEKSGVHIEVMPVTDGDSPYTKVVSLYNSGTPATMAILDTTDVIALAEEKALDLSSEPWIQEAEEYMTKVGGKVYSFPLCIEGRGIIYNKAVIEETLGKEFDPESITTLDDFKGILEELKEAGMERPISVAKEDWSLGAHQLQYIYETEDGTSPGAQAAIESIKDGTLDLKNYERLGQFLDMFDVLREYNVAKADPLGADYDEMAIDLADGKTAFWFNGNWAWPNLEEAGAEKEDAYGFLPYFLNNDTEDFVNSKIQASPSKQIMIDGQIATENEQAAAKEFLNWMVYSEIGQQMIVKSASIIPSFQNNPYEPKDPLSRNIYEKAHEGKTFNASAIVPNDHWAVLGAAMQKYLAGRSDREELTQSIEKYWAEQK
;
A
#
# COMPACT_ATOMS: atom_id res chain seq x y z
N MET A 1 56.02 -13.87 -14.34
CA MET A 1 56.20 -12.41 -14.48
C MET A 1 55.14 -11.74 -13.60
N LYS A 2 55.56 -11.14 -12.49
CA LYS A 2 54.70 -10.44 -11.52
C LYS A 2 54.48 -9.00 -11.99
N LYS A 3 53.24 -8.52 -12.12
CA LYS A 3 52.91 -7.10 -12.25
C LYS A 3 52.38 -6.58 -10.91
N LYS A 4 53.07 -5.60 -10.37
CA LYS A 4 52.75 -4.87 -9.16
C LYS A 4 51.59 -3.88 -9.41
N VAL A 5 50.60 -3.85 -8.55
CA VAL A 5 49.61 -2.80 -8.45
C VAL A 5 50.13 -1.75 -7.46
N VAL A 6 50.18 -0.50 -7.88
CA VAL A 6 50.59 0.64 -7.06
C VAL A 6 49.34 1.36 -6.61
N THR A 7 49.11 1.34 -5.30
CA THR A 7 48.06 2.13 -4.62
C THR A 7 48.58 3.56 -4.40
N LYS A 8 47.86 4.55 -4.92
CA LYS A 8 48.09 5.98 -4.55
C LYS A 8 47.08 6.40 -3.51
N VAL A 9 47.58 6.70 -2.33
CA VAL A 9 46.86 7.41 -1.25
C VAL A 9 47.07 8.92 -1.50
N MET A 10 45.99 9.67 -1.60
CA MET A 10 46.04 11.14 -1.57
C MET A 10 45.36 11.62 -0.27
N ALA A 11 46.15 12.22 0.59
CA ALA A 11 45.69 12.96 1.74
C ALA A 11 45.35 14.39 1.32
N PHE A 12 44.20 14.91 1.71
CA PHE A 12 43.88 16.33 1.62
C PHE A 12 43.72 16.93 3.00
N SER A 13 44.49 17.99 3.21
CA SER A 13 44.63 18.76 4.44
C SER A 13 43.51 19.80 4.55
N LEU A 14 42.98 19.95 5.76
CA LEU A 14 42.08 21.01 6.22
C LEU A 14 42.78 22.38 6.17
N ALA A 15 42.12 23.41 5.62
CA ALA A 15 42.38 24.79 5.93
C ALA A 15 41.08 25.56 6.11
N ALA A 16 40.80 25.94 7.35
CA ALA A 16 39.69 26.82 7.71
C ALA A 16 40.09 28.29 7.44
N VAL A 17 39.19 29.04 6.79
CA VAL A 17 39.24 30.52 6.83
C VAL A 17 37.82 31.01 7.10
N MET A 18 37.66 31.61 8.30
CA MET A 18 36.49 32.44 8.62
C MET A 18 36.70 33.82 7.99
N ALA A 19 35.66 34.33 7.30
CA ALA A 19 35.50 35.76 7.10
C ALA A 19 34.01 36.10 7.07
N SER A 20 33.59 36.80 8.12
CA SER A 20 32.28 37.46 8.25
C SER A 20 32.24 38.72 7.41
N THR A 21 31.21 38.92 6.59
CA THR A 21 30.71 40.28 6.24
C THR A 21 29.20 40.16 5.91
N ALA A 22 28.44 40.99 6.64
CA ALA A 22 27.04 41.27 6.34
C ALA A 22 26.95 42.22 5.14
N LEU A 23 25.85 42.10 4.34
CA LEU A 23 24.94 43.19 3.98
C LEU A 23 24.26 43.00 2.60
N THR A 24 22.96 43.20 2.66
CA THR A 24 22.05 43.81 1.65
C THR A 24 21.63 42.97 0.46
N GLY A 25 20.31 42.78 0.41
CA GLY A 25 19.54 42.14 -0.62
C GLY A 25 19.64 42.77 -2.00
N CYS A 26 19.53 41.87 -2.97
CA CYS A 26 18.98 42.12 -4.29
C CYS A 26 18.39 40.79 -4.77
N THR A 27 17.09 40.73 -4.91
CA THR A 27 16.39 39.66 -5.58
C THR A 27 16.77 39.66 -7.05
N PHE A 28 17.60 38.68 -7.44
CA PHE A 28 17.70 38.26 -8.83
C PHE A 28 17.12 36.87 -8.90
N GLY A 29 16.00 36.72 -9.60
CA GLY A 29 15.50 35.43 -9.99
C GLY A 29 16.50 34.76 -10.94
N PHE A 30 17.10 33.70 -10.49
CA PHE A 30 17.78 32.75 -11.36
C PHE A 30 16.72 31.85 -11.96
N ALA A 31 16.66 31.81 -13.30
CA ALA A 31 15.97 30.76 -14.01
C ALA A 31 16.70 29.44 -13.67
N SER A 32 15.97 28.42 -13.22
CA SER A 32 16.49 27.08 -13.04
C SER A 32 17.07 26.57 -14.36
N ASP A 33 18.23 25.96 -14.28
CA ASP A 33 18.87 25.27 -15.40
C ASP A 33 18.23 23.86 -15.49
N PRO A 34 17.52 23.50 -16.56
CA PRO A 34 16.84 22.21 -16.64
C PRO A 34 17.75 20.99 -16.74
N ASP A 35 19.07 21.17 -16.70
CA ASP A 35 20.06 20.10 -16.82
C ASP A 35 21.00 19.99 -15.58
N ASP A 36 20.59 20.45 -14.36
CA ASP A 36 21.41 20.29 -13.14
C ASP A 36 21.14 18.91 -12.50
N PRO A 37 22.08 17.95 -12.55
CA PRO A 37 21.93 16.62 -11.95
C PRO A 37 21.96 16.61 -10.42
N ASN A 38 21.89 17.78 -9.75
CA ASN A 38 21.78 17.95 -8.30
C ASN A 38 20.49 18.68 -7.89
N GLU A 39 19.48 18.71 -8.71
CA GLU A 39 18.15 19.15 -8.28
C GLU A 39 17.66 18.16 -7.21
N VAL A 40 17.93 18.48 -5.95
CA VAL A 40 17.34 17.82 -4.81
C VAL A 40 15.85 18.14 -4.88
N GLU A 41 15.00 17.15 -5.12
CA GLU A 41 13.56 17.35 -4.97
C GLU A 41 13.29 18.17 -3.72
N GLU A 42 12.63 19.32 -3.88
CA GLU A 42 12.19 20.10 -2.73
C GLU A 42 11.20 19.23 -1.96
N LYS A 43 11.66 18.62 -0.84
CA LYS A 43 10.76 17.96 0.11
C LYS A 43 9.61 18.91 0.40
N GLU A 44 8.40 18.42 0.32
CA GLU A 44 7.23 19.23 0.63
C GLU A 44 7.37 19.89 1.98
N VAL A 45 7.26 21.21 1.99
CA VAL A 45 7.40 21.97 3.23
C VAL A 45 6.19 21.71 4.11
N ILE A 46 6.43 21.10 5.26
CA ILE A 46 5.44 20.99 6.34
C ILE A 46 5.37 22.34 7.04
N ASP A 47 4.20 22.97 7.00
CA ASP A 47 3.98 24.22 7.72
C ASP A 47 3.75 23.92 9.21
N THR A 48 4.79 24.09 10.02
CA THR A 48 4.73 23.91 11.47
C THR A 48 4.31 25.16 12.22
N SER A 49 4.01 26.26 11.54
CA SER A 49 3.65 27.55 12.15
C SER A 49 2.21 27.63 12.62
N ILE A 50 1.33 26.74 12.13
CA ILE A 50 -0.12 26.77 12.36
C ILE A 50 -0.54 25.52 13.16
N ASP A 51 0.08 25.25 14.28
CA ASP A 51 -0.33 24.13 15.13
C ASP A 51 -1.22 24.62 16.26
N THR A 52 -2.49 24.23 16.22
CA THR A 52 -3.50 24.56 17.26
C THR A 52 -3.80 23.36 18.17
N PHE A 53 -3.14 22.23 17.96
CA PHE A 53 -3.32 21.01 18.74
C PHE A 53 -2.94 21.22 20.21
N GLN A 54 -3.74 20.65 21.12
CA GLN A 54 -3.53 20.79 22.55
C GLN A 54 -2.86 19.52 23.10
N TYR A 55 -1.57 19.63 23.43
CA TYR A 55 -0.78 18.55 23.99
C TYR A 55 -1.03 18.40 25.50
N ASP A 56 -1.09 17.16 25.99
CA ASP A 56 -1.19 16.88 27.43
C ASP A 56 0.18 16.91 28.11
N ALA A 57 0.47 17.97 28.81
CA ALA A 57 1.72 18.11 29.55
C ALA A 57 1.97 17.02 30.61
N GLY A 58 0.93 16.25 30.98
CA GLY A 58 1.06 15.10 31.91
C GLY A 58 1.76 13.90 31.27
N LEU A 59 1.93 13.89 29.94
CA LEU A 59 2.55 12.80 29.19
C LEU A 59 4.02 13.09 28.86
N GLU A 60 4.54 14.31 29.12
CA GLU A 60 5.93 14.67 28.86
C GLU A 60 6.91 13.67 29.51
N GLY A 61 7.89 13.20 28.74
CA GLY A 61 8.87 12.20 29.17
C GLY A 61 8.39 10.74 29.07
N THR A 62 7.17 10.49 28.60
CA THR A 62 6.70 9.13 28.29
C THR A 62 7.41 8.62 27.03
N SER A 63 7.81 7.34 27.04
CA SER A 63 8.39 6.65 25.87
C SER A 63 7.46 5.52 25.44
N ILE A 64 7.14 5.48 24.16
CA ILE A 64 6.30 4.44 23.55
C ILE A 64 6.97 3.89 22.29
N THR A 65 6.48 2.76 21.80
CA THR A 65 7.01 2.10 20.59
C THR A 65 5.92 1.92 19.55
N LEU A 66 6.29 2.07 18.27
CA LEU A 66 5.42 1.79 17.13
C LEU A 66 6.06 0.72 16.22
N LEU A 67 5.50 -0.49 16.20
CA LEU A 67 5.91 -1.52 15.26
C LEU A 67 5.33 -1.20 13.88
N ASN A 68 6.18 -0.96 12.90
CA ASN A 68 5.79 -0.61 11.54
C ASN A 68 5.89 -1.81 10.59
N SER A 69 4.76 -2.24 10.01
CA SER A 69 4.69 -3.25 8.96
C SER A 69 4.51 -2.68 7.54
N LYS A 70 4.66 -1.35 7.40
CA LYS A 70 4.52 -0.60 6.15
C LYS A 70 5.88 0.03 5.84
N ALA A 71 6.79 -0.79 5.27
CA ALA A 71 8.21 -0.45 5.14
C ALA A 71 8.44 0.86 4.36
N GLU A 72 7.63 1.11 3.33
CA GLU A 72 7.72 2.27 2.44
C GLU A 72 7.48 3.62 3.14
N ILE A 73 6.84 3.63 4.33
CA ILE A 73 6.65 4.88 5.11
C ILE A 73 7.53 4.96 6.37
N GLN A 74 8.55 4.10 6.50
CA GLN A 74 9.39 4.08 7.70
C GLN A 74 9.99 5.46 8.02
N ASN A 75 10.62 6.10 7.05
CA ASN A 75 11.23 7.41 7.22
C ASN A 75 10.19 8.49 7.57
N ALA A 76 9.02 8.44 6.95
CA ALA A 76 7.94 9.39 7.23
C ALA A 76 7.40 9.22 8.65
N LEU A 77 7.25 7.99 9.14
CA LEU A 77 6.83 7.73 10.52
C LEU A 77 7.88 8.19 11.54
N GLU A 78 9.17 8.04 11.25
CA GLU A 78 10.25 8.56 12.09
C GLU A 78 10.25 10.10 12.13
N GLU A 79 10.00 10.76 10.99
CA GLU A 79 9.83 12.22 10.93
C GLU A 79 8.58 12.67 11.72
N MET A 80 7.46 11.96 11.61
CA MET A 80 6.22 12.23 12.38
C MET A 80 6.46 12.05 13.87
N ALA A 81 7.14 10.98 14.29
CA ALA A 81 7.52 10.73 15.68
C ALA A 81 8.39 11.88 16.24
N ALA A 82 9.39 12.34 15.48
CA ALA A 82 10.26 13.43 15.88
C ALA A 82 9.50 14.77 15.99
N GLN A 83 8.58 15.08 15.06
CA GLN A 83 7.75 16.29 15.13
C GLN A 83 6.79 16.25 16.32
N PHE A 84 6.19 15.08 16.60
CA PHE A 84 5.33 14.92 17.76
C PHE A 84 6.12 15.06 19.08
N GLU A 85 7.32 14.43 19.18
CA GLU A 85 8.18 14.54 20.35
C GLU A 85 8.60 15.99 20.62
N GLU A 86 8.97 16.77 19.59
CA GLU A 86 9.34 18.18 19.73
C GLU A 86 8.24 19.00 20.44
N LYS A 87 6.98 18.70 20.20
CA LYS A 87 5.83 19.44 20.71
C LYS A 87 5.27 18.88 22.02
N SER A 88 5.17 17.56 22.13
CA SER A 88 4.54 16.86 23.26
C SER A 88 5.51 16.45 24.36
N GLY A 89 6.81 16.29 24.02
CA GLY A 89 7.81 15.68 24.90
C GLY A 89 7.64 14.15 25.06
N VAL A 90 6.80 13.51 24.24
CA VAL A 90 6.59 12.05 24.18
C VAL A 90 7.54 11.45 23.14
N HIS A 91 8.39 10.53 23.55
CA HIS A 91 9.30 9.82 22.64
C HIS A 91 8.62 8.61 22.00
N ILE A 92 8.72 8.46 20.66
CA ILE A 92 8.20 7.33 19.91
C ILE A 92 9.34 6.64 19.16
N GLU A 93 9.65 5.39 19.52
CA GLU A 93 10.58 4.56 18.76
C GLU A 93 9.80 3.80 17.66
N VAL A 94 10.13 4.06 16.39
CA VAL A 94 9.52 3.37 15.25
C VAL A 94 10.37 2.15 14.89
N MET A 95 9.80 0.96 15.07
CA MET A 95 10.48 -0.32 14.86
C MET A 95 9.97 -0.99 13.57
N PRO A 96 10.81 -1.25 12.56
CA PRO A 96 10.36 -1.94 11.36
C PRO A 96 10.11 -3.42 11.62
N VAL A 97 9.12 -3.99 10.92
CA VAL A 97 9.02 -5.43 10.70
C VAL A 97 10.01 -5.79 9.59
N THR A 98 10.78 -6.86 9.79
CA THR A 98 11.76 -7.33 8.79
C THR A 98 11.02 -7.82 7.54
N ASP A 99 11.54 -7.50 6.36
CA ASP A 99 10.97 -7.95 5.09
C ASP A 99 10.78 -9.47 5.05
N GLY A 100 9.59 -9.88 4.64
CA GLY A 100 9.20 -11.29 4.59
C GLY A 100 8.70 -11.88 5.91
N ASP A 101 8.79 -11.16 7.03
CA ASP A 101 8.19 -11.58 8.30
C ASP A 101 6.68 -11.24 8.32
N SER A 102 5.86 -12.15 8.84
CA SER A 102 4.45 -11.87 9.10
C SER A 102 4.30 -10.88 10.26
N PRO A 103 3.63 -9.72 10.08
CA PRO A 103 3.39 -8.76 11.15
C PRO A 103 2.64 -9.38 12.34
N TYR A 104 1.64 -10.21 12.08
CA TYR A 104 0.93 -11.00 13.10
C TYR A 104 1.88 -11.86 13.93
N THR A 105 2.73 -12.65 13.27
CA THR A 105 3.69 -13.53 13.96
C THR A 105 4.67 -12.72 14.79
N LYS A 106 5.12 -11.57 14.29
CA LYS A 106 6.01 -10.66 15.03
C LYS A 106 5.35 -10.13 16.29
N VAL A 107 4.12 -9.64 16.19
CA VAL A 107 3.36 -9.14 17.34
C VAL A 107 3.15 -10.24 18.38
N VAL A 108 2.68 -11.43 17.97
CA VAL A 108 2.50 -12.58 18.88
C VAL A 108 3.80 -12.96 19.57
N SER A 109 4.93 -12.94 18.86
CA SER A 109 6.25 -13.21 19.44
C SER A 109 6.64 -12.19 20.50
N LEU A 110 6.37 -10.90 20.27
CA LEU A 110 6.63 -9.82 21.23
C LEU A 110 5.75 -9.98 22.50
N TYR A 111 4.48 -10.33 22.37
CA TYR A 111 3.63 -10.67 23.53
C TYR A 111 4.16 -11.86 24.31
N ASN A 112 4.59 -12.93 23.60
CA ASN A 112 5.13 -14.12 24.25
C ASN A 112 6.45 -13.85 25.00
N SER A 113 7.21 -12.85 24.56
CA SER A 113 8.43 -12.39 25.28
C SER A 113 8.17 -11.40 26.39
N GLY A 114 6.91 -10.93 26.53
CA GLY A 114 6.53 -9.95 27.54
C GLY A 114 6.94 -8.50 27.20
N THR A 115 7.25 -8.23 25.94
CA THR A 115 7.71 -6.91 25.44
C THR A 115 6.93 -6.51 24.18
N PRO A 116 5.59 -6.44 24.21
CA PRO A 116 4.84 -5.96 23.05
C PRO A 116 5.19 -4.51 22.74
N ALA A 117 5.05 -4.12 21.47
CA ALA A 117 5.06 -2.72 21.11
C ALA A 117 3.80 -2.02 21.66
N THR A 118 3.92 -0.74 22.06
CA THR A 118 2.77 0.04 22.52
C THR A 118 1.73 0.22 21.42
N MET A 119 2.20 0.44 20.17
CA MET A 119 1.39 0.50 18.96
C MET A 119 1.92 -0.47 17.92
N ALA A 120 1.05 -1.01 17.08
CA ALA A 120 1.44 -1.84 15.95
C ALA A 120 0.59 -1.52 14.72
N ILE A 121 1.24 -1.27 13.58
CA ILE A 121 0.60 -1.19 12.26
C ILE A 121 0.43 -2.61 11.76
N LEU A 122 -0.82 -3.00 11.50
CA LEU A 122 -1.23 -4.36 11.16
C LEU A 122 -2.26 -4.35 10.03
N ASP A 123 -2.38 -5.47 9.35
CA ASP A 123 -3.51 -5.69 8.45
C ASP A 123 -4.82 -5.84 9.23
N THR A 124 -5.94 -5.52 8.59
CA THR A 124 -7.25 -5.59 9.22
C THR A 124 -7.56 -6.99 9.80
N THR A 125 -7.15 -8.05 9.10
CA THR A 125 -7.31 -9.44 9.55
C THR A 125 -6.51 -9.76 10.81
N ASP A 126 -5.29 -9.20 10.93
CA ASP A 126 -4.43 -9.37 12.10
C ASP A 126 -5.02 -8.68 13.32
N VAL A 127 -5.54 -7.46 13.13
CA VAL A 127 -6.25 -6.73 14.18
C VAL A 127 -7.44 -7.52 14.68
N ILE A 128 -8.28 -8.05 13.77
CA ILE A 128 -9.47 -8.85 14.16
C ILE A 128 -9.06 -10.07 15.01
N ALA A 129 -7.97 -10.75 14.63
CA ALA A 129 -7.48 -11.91 15.36
C ALA A 129 -6.93 -11.58 16.76
N LEU A 130 -6.45 -10.35 16.97
CA LEU A 130 -5.82 -9.91 18.24
C LEU A 130 -6.76 -9.06 19.10
N ALA A 131 -7.83 -8.50 18.54
CA ALA A 131 -8.63 -7.42 19.09
C ALA A 131 -9.08 -7.68 20.53
N GLU A 132 -9.88 -8.71 20.77
CA GLU A 132 -10.52 -8.95 22.07
C GLU A 132 -9.53 -9.34 23.18
N GLU A 133 -8.39 -9.93 22.80
CA GLU A 133 -7.41 -10.43 23.77
C GLU A 133 -6.28 -9.44 24.04
N LYS A 134 -5.86 -8.67 23.04
CA LYS A 134 -4.63 -7.87 23.09
C LYS A 134 -4.84 -6.37 22.95
N ALA A 135 -5.86 -5.94 22.18
CA ALA A 135 -6.00 -4.54 21.82
C ALA A 135 -6.76 -3.72 22.86
N LEU A 136 -6.40 -2.45 22.98
CA LEU A 136 -7.14 -1.46 23.73
C LEU A 136 -8.46 -1.12 23.04
N ASP A 137 -9.56 -1.04 23.80
CA ASP A 137 -10.85 -0.56 23.31
C ASP A 137 -10.78 0.94 23.01
N LEU A 138 -10.91 1.31 21.75
CA LEU A 138 -10.84 2.68 21.22
C LEU A 138 -12.23 3.25 20.90
N SER A 139 -13.33 2.58 21.26
CA SER A 139 -14.70 2.96 20.90
C SER A 139 -15.13 4.34 21.40
N SER A 140 -14.40 4.97 22.31
CA SER A 140 -14.67 6.31 22.82
C SER A 140 -13.84 7.42 22.17
N GLU A 141 -12.95 7.07 21.23
CA GLU A 141 -12.06 8.06 20.63
C GLU A 141 -12.82 9.01 19.70
N PRO A 142 -12.50 10.32 19.71
CA PRO A 142 -13.27 11.33 18.98
C PRO A 142 -13.14 11.17 17.45
N TRP A 143 -12.02 10.67 16.95
CA TRP A 143 -11.77 10.50 15.50
C TRP A 143 -12.66 9.43 14.84
N ILE A 144 -13.39 8.63 15.59
CA ILE A 144 -14.34 7.66 15.00
C ILE A 144 -15.38 8.35 14.11
N GLN A 145 -15.80 9.56 14.48
CA GLN A 145 -16.79 10.32 13.69
C GLN A 145 -16.23 10.78 12.33
N GLU A 146 -14.91 10.94 12.23
CA GLU A 146 -14.25 11.38 11.01
C GLU A 146 -14.00 10.26 10.00
N ALA A 147 -14.15 8.99 10.41
CA ALA A 147 -13.87 7.82 9.58
C ALA A 147 -14.88 6.68 9.80
N GLU A 148 -16.15 6.97 10.10
CA GLU A 148 -17.14 5.96 10.53
C GLU A 148 -17.29 4.79 9.56
N GLU A 149 -17.25 5.03 8.25
CA GLU A 149 -17.37 4.01 7.21
C GLU A 149 -16.15 3.07 7.10
N TYR A 150 -15.01 3.49 7.67
CA TYR A 150 -13.74 2.76 7.61
C TYR A 150 -13.38 2.06 8.92
N MET A 151 -14.26 2.10 9.92
CA MET A 151 -14.00 1.48 11.21
C MET A 151 -14.13 -0.05 11.17
N THR A 152 -13.06 -0.73 11.55
CA THR A 152 -13.11 -2.17 11.83
C THR A 152 -13.72 -2.40 13.23
N LYS A 153 -14.85 -3.12 13.28
CA LYS A 153 -15.55 -3.43 14.51
C LYS A 153 -15.52 -4.92 14.82
N VAL A 154 -15.08 -5.28 16.03
CA VAL A 154 -15.12 -6.65 16.57
C VAL A 154 -16.01 -6.68 17.79
N GLY A 155 -17.04 -7.53 17.79
CA GLY A 155 -18.02 -7.55 18.88
C GLY A 155 -18.75 -6.21 19.12
N GLY A 156 -18.82 -5.36 18.10
CA GLY A 156 -19.42 -4.02 18.17
C GLY A 156 -18.50 -2.93 18.75
N LYS A 157 -17.25 -3.24 19.05
CA LYS A 157 -16.23 -2.31 19.56
C LYS A 157 -15.16 -2.02 18.51
N VAL A 158 -14.53 -0.86 18.62
CA VAL A 158 -13.40 -0.43 17.79
C VAL A 158 -12.10 -0.70 18.52
N TYR A 159 -11.18 -1.45 17.91
CA TYR A 159 -9.89 -1.83 18.50
C TYR A 159 -8.67 -1.33 17.72
N SER A 160 -8.90 -0.55 16.67
CA SER A 160 -7.84 -0.02 15.85
C SER A 160 -8.20 1.31 15.20
N PHE A 161 -7.16 2.04 14.87
CA PHE A 161 -7.18 3.30 14.13
C PHE A 161 -6.96 3.00 12.64
N PRO A 162 -7.86 3.36 11.72
CA PRO A 162 -7.69 3.13 10.29
C PRO A 162 -6.64 4.11 9.74
N LEU A 163 -5.41 3.63 9.54
CA LEU A 163 -4.28 4.48 9.17
C LEU A 163 -4.42 5.05 7.77
N CYS A 164 -4.77 4.21 6.79
CA CYS A 164 -4.77 4.60 5.39
C CYS A 164 -5.84 3.88 4.59
N ILE A 165 -6.31 4.53 3.53
CA ILE A 165 -7.02 3.88 2.43
C ILE A 165 -5.98 3.49 1.38
N GLU A 166 -6.06 2.27 0.90
CA GLU A 166 -5.28 1.79 -0.22
C GLU A 166 -6.19 1.21 -1.29
N GLY A 167 -5.88 1.55 -2.55
CA GLY A 167 -6.56 1.02 -3.71
C GLY A 167 -5.63 0.16 -4.55
N ARG A 168 -6.17 -0.87 -5.19
CA ARG A 168 -5.42 -1.77 -6.06
C ARG A 168 -6.15 -2.06 -7.36
N GLY A 169 -5.36 -2.22 -8.42
CA GLY A 169 -5.84 -2.45 -9.77
C GLY A 169 -4.66 -2.64 -10.73
N ILE A 170 -4.89 -2.36 -12.00
CA ILE A 170 -3.83 -2.40 -13.00
C ILE A 170 -3.24 -0.99 -13.12
N ILE A 171 -2.05 -0.79 -12.58
CA ILE A 171 -1.30 0.46 -12.77
C ILE A 171 -0.90 0.54 -14.25
N TYR A 172 -1.05 1.71 -14.86
CA TYR A 172 -0.57 1.99 -16.21
C TYR A 172 0.47 3.13 -16.21
N ASN A 173 1.40 3.09 -17.18
CA ASN A 173 2.25 4.21 -17.57
C ASN A 173 1.75 4.75 -18.91
N LYS A 174 1.01 5.86 -18.89
CA LYS A 174 0.35 6.46 -20.05
C LYS A 174 1.37 6.89 -21.10
N ALA A 175 2.47 7.52 -20.69
CA ALA A 175 3.49 8.02 -21.60
C ALA A 175 4.10 6.86 -22.42
N VAL A 176 4.41 5.76 -21.78
CA VAL A 176 4.95 4.55 -22.43
C VAL A 176 3.95 3.94 -23.41
N ILE A 177 2.66 3.89 -23.03
CA ILE A 177 1.60 3.37 -23.92
C ILE A 177 1.50 4.25 -25.16
N GLU A 178 1.45 5.59 -25.00
CA GLU A 178 1.31 6.54 -26.09
C GLU A 178 2.53 6.55 -27.01
N GLU A 179 3.75 6.49 -26.46
CA GLU A 179 4.99 6.39 -27.22
C GLU A 179 5.03 5.08 -28.04
N THR A 180 4.69 3.95 -27.42
CA THR A 180 4.73 2.63 -28.07
C THR A 180 3.72 2.53 -29.19
N LEU A 181 2.49 3.05 -28.98
CA LEU A 181 1.40 2.95 -29.96
C LEU A 181 1.39 4.11 -30.98
N GLY A 182 2.09 5.21 -30.68
CA GLY A 182 2.07 6.42 -31.52
C GLY A 182 0.69 7.10 -31.57
N LYS A 183 -0.16 6.90 -30.54
CA LYS A 183 -1.51 7.48 -30.43
C LYS A 183 -1.84 7.81 -28.97
N GLU A 184 -2.77 8.72 -28.76
CA GLU A 184 -3.30 9.03 -27.42
C GLU A 184 -3.93 7.77 -26.77
N PHE A 185 -3.69 7.60 -25.47
CA PHE A 185 -4.30 6.56 -24.65
C PHE A 185 -5.33 7.18 -23.70
N ASP A 186 -6.57 6.72 -23.86
CA ASP A 186 -7.66 7.07 -22.96
C ASP A 186 -7.98 5.85 -22.07
N PRO A 187 -7.61 5.88 -20.77
CA PRO A 187 -7.87 4.78 -19.85
C PRO A 187 -9.37 4.51 -19.65
N GLU A 188 -10.25 5.52 -19.79
CA GLU A 188 -11.70 5.34 -19.66
C GLU A 188 -12.31 4.60 -20.88
N SER A 189 -11.56 4.43 -21.96
CA SER A 189 -11.99 3.62 -23.11
C SER A 189 -11.87 2.11 -22.88
N ILE A 190 -11.16 1.67 -21.84
CA ILE A 190 -10.99 0.26 -21.47
C ILE A 190 -12.05 -0.06 -20.42
N THR A 191 -13.09 -0.79 -20.83
CA THR A 191 -14.29 -1.04 -20.00
C THR A 191 -14.61 -2.52 -19.80
N THR A 192 -13.88 -3.40 -20.47
CA THR A 192 -14.10 -4.85 -20.44
C THR A 192 -12.78 -5.62 -20.44
N LEU A 193 -12.84 -6.92 -20.14
CA LEU A 193 -11.68 -7.81 -20.26
C LEU A 193 -11.19 -7.89 -21.72
N ASP A 194 -12.10 -7.88 -22.70
CA ASP A 194 -11.72 -7.93 -24.11
C ASP A 194 -11.07 -6.62 -24.57
N ASP A 195 -11.50 -5.44 -24.08
CA ASP A 195 -10.82 -4.17 -24.34
C ASP A 195 -9.40 -4.20 -23.76
N PHE A 196 -9.24 -4.69 -22.51
CA PHE A 196 -7.93 -4.83 -21.89
C PHE A 196 -7.01 -5.77 -22.66
N LYS A 197 -7.53 -6.92 -23.12
CA LYS A 197 -6.77 -7.81 -24.02
C LYS A 197 -6.40 -7.10 -25.34
N GLY A 198 -7.33 -6.30 -25.86
CA GLY A 198 -7.10 -5.55 -27.10
C GLY A 198 -5.89 -4.62 -27.00
N ILE A 199 -5.78 -3.82 -25.93
CA ILE A 199 -4.63 -2.94 -25.74
C ILE A 199 -3.31 -3.72 -25.52
N LEU A 200 -3.35 -4.87 -24.83
CA LEU A 200 -2.18 -5.74 -24.66
C LEU A 200 -1.69 -6.31 -26.00
N GLU A 201 -2.62 -6.72 -26.89
CA GLU A 201 -2.27 -7.17 -28.25
C GLU A 201 -1.73 -6.02 -29.11
N GLU A 202 -2.32 -4.82 -29.07
CA GLU A 202 -1.81 -3.66 -29.80
C GLU A 202 -0.37 -3.33 -29.39
N LEU A 203 -0.08 -3.31 -28.08
CA LEU A 203 1.28 -3.07 -27.56
C LEU A 203 2.26 -4.15 -28.04
N LYS A 204 1.83 -5.40 -28.01
CA LYS A 204 2.63 -6.53 -28.49
C LYS A 204 2.91 -6.43 -30.01
N GLU A 205 1.93 -6.06 -30.82
CA GLU A 205 2.10 -5.82 -32.26
C GLU A 205 3.03 -4.64 -32.53
N ALA A 206 3.02 -3.63 -31.66
CA ALA A 206 3.94 -2.48 -31.72
C ALA A 206 5.37 -2.79 -31.24
N GLY A 207 5.63 -4.00 -30.72
CA GLY A 207 6.97 -4.47 -30.33
C GLY A 207 7.19 -4.67 -28.83
N MET A 208 6.24 -4.31 -27.97
CA MET A 208 6.27 -4.61 -26.52
C MET A 208 5.70 -6.01 -26.30
N GLU A 209 6.49 -7.05 -26.52
CA GLU A 209 6.00 -8.45 -26.51
C GLU A 209 5.26 -8.85 -25.23
N ARG A 210 5.64 -8.25 -24.10
CA ARG A 210 5.14 -8.59 -22.76
C ARG A 210 4.87 -7.32 -21.96
N PRO A 211 3.69 -6.72 -22.16
CA PRO A 211 3.39 -5.37 -21.69
C PRO A 211 2.98 -5.27 -20.20
N ILE A 212 2.91 -6.38 -19.45
CA ILE A 212 2.47 -6.35 -18.05
C ILE A 212 3.42 -7.07 -17.10
N SER A 213 3.59 -6.52 -15.90
CA SER A 213 4.28 -7.16 -14.77
C SER A 213 3.26 -7.83 -13.84
N VAL A 214 3.58 -9.04 -13.37
CA VAL A 214 2.79 -9.78 -12.39
C VAL A 214 3.70 -10.24 -11.26
N ALA A 215 3.49 -9.71 -10.08
CA ALA A 215 4.27 -10.02 -8.89
C ALA A 215 4.10 -11.49 -8.46
N LYS A 216 5.21 -12.11 -8.03
CA LYS A 216 5.24 -13.51 -7.55
C LYS A 216 4.95 -13.65 -6.07
N GLU A 217 5.01 -12.55 -5.33
CA GLU A 217 4.86 -12.52 -3.89
C GLU A 217 3.52 -13.15 -3.49
N ASP A 218 3.55 -14.02 -2.49
CA ASP A 218 2.39 -14.76 -2.02
C ASP A 218 1.29 -13.82 -1.47
N TRP A 219 1.68 -12.71 -0.82
CA TRP A 219 0.73 -11.68 -0.41
C TRP A 219 0.04 -11.00 -1.62
N SER A 220 0.77 -10.71 -2.70
CA SER A 220 0.17 -10.14 -3.92
C SER A 220 -0.80 -11.12 -4.58
N LEU A 221 -0.41 -12.38 -4.69
CA LEU A 221 -1.20 -13.41 -5.34
C LEU A 221 -2.37 -13.90 -4.47
N GLY A 222 -2.12 -14.17 -3.19
CA GLY A 222 -3.10 -14.79 -2.29
C GLY A 222 -4.02 -13.80 -1.58
N ALA A 223 -3.55 -12.57 -1.29
CA ALA A 223 -4.37 -11.53 -0.69
C ALA A 223 -4.91 -10.56 -1.76
N HIS A 224 -4.05 -9.93 -2.55
CA HIS A 224 -4.51 -8.85 -3.41
C HIS A 224 -5.26 -9.34 -4.65
N GLN A 225 -4.80 -10.41 -5.30
CA GLN A 225 -5.47 -10.91 -6.49
C GLN A 225 -6.58 -11.92 -6.16
N LEU A 226 -6.27 -12.99 -5.42
CA LEU A 226 -7.24 -14.04 -5.17
C LEU A 226 -8.48 -13.56 -4.41
N GLN A 227 -8.36 -12.59 -3.51
CA GLN A 227 -9.49 -12.06 -2.74
C GLN A 227 -10.56 -11.39 -3.60
N TYR A 228 -10.26 -10.99 -4.85
CA TYR A 228 -11.30 -10.54 -5.78
C TYR A 228 -12.45 -11.54 -5.94
N ILE A 229 -12.20 -12.85 -5.80
CA ILE A 229 -13.28 -13.85 -5.89
C ILE A 229 -14.33 -13.73 -4.76
N TYR A 230 -13.97 -13.14 -3.62
CA TYR A 230 -14.87 -12.88 -2.50
C TYR A 230 -15.43 -11.47 -2.57
N GLU A 231 -14.56 -10.49 -2.74
CA GLU A 231 -14.86 -9.06 -2.64
C GLU A 231 -15.75 -8.55 -3.78
N THR A 232 -15.75 -9.24 -4.91
CA THR A 232 -16.56 -8.86 -6.08
C THR A 232 -17.92 -9.55 -6.14
N GLU A 233 -18.34 -10.28 -5.09
CA GLU A 233 -19.69 -10.83 -5.01
C GLU A 233 -20.74 -9.73 -5.16
N ASP A 234 -20.64 -8.69 -4.33
CA ASP A 234 -21.49 -7.49 -4.40
C ASP A 234 -20.73 -6.16 -4.17
N GLY A 235 -19.42 -6.22 -4.03
CA GLY A 235 -18.58 -5.04 -3.78
C GLY A 235 -18.62 -4.52 -2.34
N THR A 236 -19.11 -5.32 -1.39
CA THR A 236 -19.19 -4.96 0.03
C THR A 236 -18.49 -5.99 0.93
N SER A 237 -17.99 -5.56 2.09
CA SER A 237 -17.39 -6.49 3.06
C SER A 237 -18.38 -7.54 3.60
N PRO A 238 -19.68 -7.21 3.86
CA PRO A 238 -20.68 -8.24 4.19
C PRO A 238 -20.89 -9.26 3.08
N GLY A 239 -20.92 -8.84 1.81
CA GLY A 239 -21.04 -9.75 0.67
C GLY A 239 -19.83 -10.67 0.54
N ALA A 240 -18.61 -10.13 0.67
CA ALA A 240 -17.38 -10.91 0.69
C ALA A 240 -17.42 -11.98 1.81
N GLN A 241 -17.87 -11.61 3.01
CA GLN A 241 -17.99 -12.55 4.13
C GLN A 241 -19.05 -13.63 3.86
N ALA A 242 -20.17 -13.28 3.27
CA ALA A 242 -21.22 -14.24 2.90
C ALA A 242 -20.73 -15.27 1.87
N ALA A 243 -19.95 -14.83 0.87
CA ALA A 243 -19.30 -15.72 -0.08
C ALA A 243 -18.35 -16.70 0.60
N ILE A 244 -17.47 -16.20 1.50
CA ILE A 244 -16.55 -17.03 2.28
C ILE A 244 -17.29 -18.08 3.10
N GLU A 245 -18.33 -17.69 3.86
CA GLU A 245 -19.10 -18.64 4.68
C GLU A 245 -19.79 -19.70 3.81
N SER A 246 -20.29 -19.30 2.63
CA SER A 246 -20.91 -20.26 1.67
C SER A 246 -19.90 -21.25 1.07
N ILE A 247 -18.64 -20.85 0.91
CA ILE A 247 -17.54 -21.74 0.51
C ILE A 247 -17.20 -22.69 1.68
N LYS A 248 -17.07 -22.17 2.90
CA LYS A 248 -16.74 -22.96 4.09
C LYS A 248 -17.76 -24.02 4.40
N ASP A 249 -19.05 -23.72 4.33
CA ASP A 249 -20.12 -24.66 4.61
C ASP A 249 -20.44 -25.60 3.43
N GLY A 250 -19.86 -25.32 2.24
CA GLY A 250 -20.00 -26.12 1.03
C GLY A 250 -21.32 -25.91 0.30
N THR A 251 -22.03 -24.79 0.58
CA THR A 251 -23.25 -24.43 -0.18
C THR A 251 -22.91 -23.74 -1.51
N LEU A 252 -21.73 -23.11 -1.62
CA LEU A 252 -21.20 -22.59 -2.86
C LEU A 252 -20.29 -23.62 -3.54
N ASP A 253 -20.66 -24.06 -4.74
CA ASP A 253 -19.84 -24.93 -5.57
C ASP A 253 -18.82 -24.10 -6.35
N LEU A 254 -17.56 -24.10 -5.90
CA LEU A 254 -16.49 -23.32 -6.52
C LEU A 254 -16.25 -23.66 -7.98
N LYS A 255 -16.50 -24.90 -8.42
CA LYS A 255 -16.32 -25.29 -9.84
C LYS A 255 -17.29 -24.57 -10.78
N ASN A 256 -18.45 -24.19 -10.27
CA ASN A 256 -19.50 -23.48 -11.00
C ASN A 256 -19.63 -22.01 -10.52
N TYR A 257 -18.74 -21.54 -9.65
CA TYR A 257 -18.78 -20.18 -9.14
C TYR A 257 -18.29 -19.20 -10.21
N GLU A 258 -19.18 -18.33 -10.65
CA GLU A 258 -18.94 -17.43 -11.78
C GLU A 258 -17.76 -16.51 -11.54
N ARG A 259 -17.65 -15.90 -10.35
CA ARG A 259 -16.54 -14.99 -10.00
C ARG A 259 -15.17 -15.67 -10.02
N LEU A 260 -15.10 -16.94 -9.61
CA LEU A 260 -13.85 -17.71 -9.74
C LEU A 260 -13.51 -17.95 -11.22
N GLY A 261 -14.49 -18.30 -12.05
CA GLY A 261 -14.27 -18.46 -13.48
C GLY A 261 -13.75 -17.17 -14.14
N GLN A 262 -14.42 -16.06 -13.87
CA GLN A 262 -14.05 -14.73 -14.36
C GLN A 262 -12.64 -14.29 -13.87
N PHE A 263 -12.34 -14.52 -12.60
CA PHE A 263 -11.00 -14.28 -12.05
C PHE A 263 -9.92 -15.08 -12.78
N LEU A 264 -10.17 -16.36 -13.03
CA LEU A 264 -9.22 -17.23 -13.74
C LEU A 264 -9.03 -16.78 -15.20
N ASP A 265 -10.09 -16.28 -15.86
CA ASP A 265 -9.98 -15.73 -17.22
C ASP A 265 -9.08 -14.49 -17.24
N MET A 266 -9.26 -13.54 -16.33
CA MET A 266 -8.37 -12.37 -16.19
C MET A 266 -6.95 -12.79 -15.81
N PHE A 267 -6.78 -13.69 -14.84
CA PHE A 267 -5.45 -14.11 -14.40
C PHE A 267 -4.68 -14.84 -15.51
N ASP A 268 -5.35 -15.61 -16.38
CA ASP A 268 -4.72 -16.22 -17.55
C ASP A 268 -4.26 -15.18 -18.57
N VAL A 269 -4.98 -14.06 -18.73
CA VAL A 269 -4.52 -12.92 -19.53
C VAL A 269 -3.24 -12.34 -18.92
N LEU A 270 -3.23 -12.08 -17.61
CA LEU A 270 -2.04 -11.58 -16.92
C LEU A 270 -0.84 -12.51 -17.13
N ARG A 271 -1.02 -13.81 -16.98
CA ARG A 271 0.04 -14.83 -17.21
C ARG A 271 0.56 -14.83 -18.64
N GLU A 272 -0.33 -14.69 -19.61
CA GLU A 272 0.04 -14.72 -21.03
C GLU A 272 0.95 -13.55 -21.42
N TYR A 273 0.64 -12.34 -20.90
CA TYR A 273 1.34 -11.11 -21.24
C TYR A 273 2.40 -10.69 -20.21
N ASN A 274 2.67 -11.52 -19.18
CA ASN A 274 3.64 -11.23 -18.12
C ASN A 274 5.06 -11.13 -18.67
N VAL A 275 5.76 -10.03 -18.35
CA VAL A 275 7.17 -9.80 -18.71
C VAL A 275 8.07 -10.94 -18.25
N ALA A 276 7.79 -11.51 -17.10
CA ALA A 276 8.52 -12.64 -16.51
C ALA A 276 7.98 -14.02 -16.91
N LYS A 277 7.17 -14.15 -17.98
CA LYS A 277 6.52 -15.43 -18.36
C LYS A 277 7.45 -16.63 -18.46
N ALA A 278 8.71 -16.42 -18.82
CA ALA A 278 9.68 -17.51 -18.96
C ALA A 278 10.12 -18.10 -17.59
N ASP A 279 10.19 -17.24 -16.57
CA ASP A 279 10.48 -17.60 -15.17
C ASP A 279 9.68 -16.69 -14.22
N PRO A 280 8.37 -16.92 -14.08
CA PRO A 280 7.50 -16.00 -13.34
C PRO A 280 7.74 -15.99 -11.83
N LEU A 281 8.52 -16.92 -11.31
CA LEU A 281 8.93 -16.94 -9.89
C LEU A 281 10.37 -16.42 -9.69
N GLY A 282 11.05 -16.01 -10.74
CA GLY A 282 12.41 -15.46 -10.68
C GLY A 282 12.46 -13.96 -10.52
N ALA A 283 11.50 -13.22 -11.11
CA ALA A 283 11.42 -11.77 -11.01
C ALA A 283 11.04 -11.34 -9.58
N ASP A 284 11.55 -10.19 -9.13
CA ASP A 284 11.19 -9.61 -7.84
C ASP A 284 10.39 -8.32 -7.98
N TYR A 285 9.94 -7.80 -6.85
CA TYR A 285 9.06 -6.64 -6.76
C TYR A 285 9.75 -5.35 -7.28
N ASP A 286 11.02 -5.15 -6.92
CA ASP A 286 11.76 -3.94 -7.32
C ASP A 286 12.07 -3.94 -8.82
N GLU A 287 12.38 -5.12 -9.41
CA GLU A 287 12.52 -5.26 -10.87
C GLU A 287 11.24 -4.87 -11.61
N MET A 288 10.06 -5.16 -11.04
CA MET A 288 8.78 -4.78 -11.67
C MET A 288 8.52 -3.29 -11.63
N ALA A 289 8.93 -2.61 -10.55
CA ALA A 289 8.87 -1.15 -10.48
C ALA A 289 9.80 -0.51 -11.52
N ILE A 290 11.03 -1.00 -11.64
CA ILE A 290 11.99 -0.57 -12.68
C ILE A 290 11.44 -0.83 -14.08
N ASP A 291 10.89 -2.02 -14.33
CA ASP A 291 10.33 -2.39 -15.64
C ASP A 291 9.20 -1.45 -16.08
N LEU A 292 8.35 -0.99 -15.15
CA LEU A 292 7.28 -0.04 -15.45
C LEU A 292 7.82 1.40 -15.59
N ALA A 293 8.75 1.84 -14.75
CA ALA A 293 9.33 3.17 -14.80
C ALA A 293 10.16 3.36 -16.08
N ASP A 294 11.01 2.38 -16.45
CA ASP A 294 11.85 2.38 -17.64
C ASP A 294 11.07 2.12 -18.96
N GLY A 295 9.77 1.86 -18.89
CA GLY A 295 8.93 1.58 -20.05
C GLY A 295 9.16 0.22 -20.71
N LYS A 296 9.75 -0.74 -20.02
CA LYS A 296 9.86 -2.12 -20.49
C LYS A 296 8.50 -2.84 -20.42
N THR A 297 7.65 -2.43 -19.48
CA THR A 297 6.23 -2.79 -19.42
C THR A 297 5.36 -1.53 -19.39
N ALA A 298 4.10 -1.68 -19.81
CA ALA A 298 3.11 -0.61 -19.81
C ALA A 298 2.16 -0.69 -18.61
N PHE A 299 2.05 -1.88 -17.99
CA PHE A 299 1.13 -2.19 -16.92
C PHE A 299 1.77 -3.00 -15.80
N TRP A 300 1.23 -2.81 -14.59
CA TRP A 300 1.58 -3.60 -13.41
C TRP A 300 0.36 -3.76 -12.49
N PHE A 301 -0.04 -4.99 -12.16
CA PHE A 301 -1.05 -5.18 -11.11
C PHE A 301 -0.43 -4.90 -9.75
N ASN A 302 -0.84 -3.80 -9.12
CA ASN A 302 -0.39 -3.40 -7.78
C ASN A 302 -1.36 -2.39 -7.16
N GLY A 303 -0.97 -1.72 -6.07
CA GLY A 303 -1.72 -0.65 -5.43
C GLY A 303 -0.95 0.66 -5.33
N ASN A 304 -1.60 1.69 -4.79
CA ASN A 304 -0.99 3.02 -4.67
C ASN A 304 0.26 3.04 -3.76
N TRP A 305 0.42 2.09 -2.87
CA TRP A 305 1.64 1.90 -2.07
C TRP A 305 2.90 1.64 -2.91
N ALA A 306 2.77 1.32 -4.19
CA ALA A 306 3.91 1.08 -5.09
C ALA A 306 4.61 2.37 -5.54
N TRP A 307 4.02 3.55 -5.30
CA TRP A 307 4.59 4.80 -5.79
C TRP A 307 6.03 5.06 -5.30
N PRO A 308 6.39 4.91 -4.01
CA PRO A 308 7.77 5.12 -3.57
C PRO A 308 8.80 4.27 -4.33
N ASN A 309 8.46 3.01 -4.66
CA ASN A 309 9.35 2.15 -5.44
C ASN A 309 9.46 2.61 -6.91
N LEU A 310 8.35 3.08 -7.50
CA LEU A 310 8.36 3.64 -8.85
C LEU A 310 9.19 4.93 -8.91
N GLU A 311 9.06 5.82 -7.94
CA GLU A 311 9.81 7.07 -7.83
C GLU A 311 11.31 6.79 -7.64
N GLU A 312 11.69 5.83 -6.78
CA GLU A 312 13.08 5.37 -6.62
C GLU A 312 13.62 4.75 -7.92
N ALA A 313 12.76 4.09 -8.69
CA ALA A 313 13.11 3.57 -10.02
C ALA A 313 13.17 4.65 -11.11
N GLY A 314 12.90 5.91 -10.79
CA GLY A 314 12.99 7.05 -11.73
C GLY A 314 11.68 7.37 -12.44
N ALA A 315 10.53 6.88 -11.98
CA ALA A 315 9.24 7.30 -12.54
C ALA A 315 8.99 8.78 -12.29
N GLU A 316 8.64 9.52 -13.34
CA GLU A 316 8.30 10.93 -13.25
C GLU A 316 6.79 11.12 -13.16
N LYS A 317 6.34 12.15 -12.40
CA LYS A 317 4.89 12.44 -12.22
C LYS A 317 4.21 12.82 -13.53
N GLU A 318 4.96 13.41 -14.44
CA GLU A 318 4.51 13.82 -15.78
C GLU A 318 4.16 12.64 -16.70
N ASP A 319 4.64 11.43 -16.41
CA ASP A 319 4.34 10.22 -17.19
C ASP A 319 2.87 9.79 -17.10
N ALA A 320 2.09 10.43 -16.22
CA ALA A 320 0.65 10.20 -16.04
C ALA A 320 0.30 8.75 -15.69
N TYR A 321 0.78 8.32 -14.53
CA TYR A 321 0.39 7.04 -13.94
C TYR A 321 -1.04 7.08 -13.39
N GLY A 322 -1.72 5.94 -13.40
CA GLY A 322 -3.04 5.78 -12.81
C GLY A 322 -3.48 4.32 -12.81
N PHE A 323 -4.75 4.07 -12.52
CA PHE A 323 -5.30 2.73 -12.39
C PHE A 323 -6.40 2.44 -13.40
N LEU A 324 -6.35 1.24 -13.97
CA LEU A 324 -7.49 0.57 -14.57
C LEU A 324 -8.09 -0.42 -13.55
N PRO A 325 -9.41 -0.71 -13.64
CA PRO A 325 -10.05 -1.79 -12.89
C PRO A 325 -9.41 -3.17 -13.15
N TYR A 326 -9.66 -4.11 -12.25
CA TYR A 326 -9.34 -5.52 -12.48
C TYR A 326 -10.47 -6.17 -13.27
N PHE A 327 -10.43 -6.09 -14.58
CA PHE A 327 -11.51 -6.51 -15.46
C PHE A 327 -11.79 -8.02 -15.36
N LEU A 328 -12.95 -8.39 -14.83
CA LEU A 328 -13.29 -9.80 -14.64
C LEU A 328 -14.06 -10.41 -15.83
N ASN A 329 -14.76 -9.58 -16.60
CA ASN A 329 -15.62 -10.05 -17.67
C ASN A 329 -15.87 -8.97 -18.74
N ASN A 330 -16.82 -9.22 -19.65
CA ASN A 330 -17.19 -8.32 -20.74
C ASN A 330 -18.54 -7.61 -20.53
N ASP A 331 -19.10 -7.64 -19.32
CA ASP A 331 -20.32 -6.91 -18.99
C ASP A 331 -19.97 -5.50 -18.52
N THR A 332 -20.29 -4.49 -19.33
CA THR A 332 -20.04 -3.08 -19.02
C THR A 332 -20.88 -2.56 -17.84
N GLU A 333 -21.94 -3.25 -17.46
CA GLU A 333 -22.77 -2.89 -16.30
C GLU A 333 -22.26 -3.54 -15.00
N ASP A 334 -21.34 -4.50 -15.08
CA ASP A 334 -20.72 -5.07 -13.88
C ASP A 334 -19.79 -4.03 -13.22
N PHE A 335 -20.06 -3.71 -11.96
CA PHE A 335 -19.30 -2.67 -11.23
C PHE A 335 -17.80 -2.94 -11.17
N VAL A 336 -17.36 -4.20 -11.23
CA VAL A 336 -15.95 -4.58 -11.16
C VAL A 336 -15.14 -4.08 -12.36
N ASN A 337 -15.81 -3.84 -13.50
CA ASN A 337 -15.17 -3.34 -14.72
C ASN A 337 -15.08 -1.81 -14.76
N SER A 338 -15.70 -1.12 -13.78
CA SER A 338 -15.73 0.35 -13.72
C SER A 338 -15.20 0.93 -12.40
N LYS A 339 -14.94 0.08 -11.40
CA LYS A 339 -14.51 0.52 -10.06
C LYS A 339 -13.21 -0.13 -9.63
N ILE A 340 -12.43 0.62 -8.86
CA ILE A 340 -11.20 0.15 -8.21
C ILE A 340 -11.55 -0.31 -6.80
N GLN A 341 -11.01 -1.45 -6.37
CA GLN A 341 -11.08 -1.85 -4.98
C GLN A 341 -10.23 -0.88 -4.14
N ALA A 342 -10.83 -0.20 -3.17
CA ALA A 342 -10.14 0.69 -2.25
C ALA A 342 -10.77 0.57 -0.86
N SER A 343 -9.94 0.27 0.14
CA SER A 343 -10.40 0.03 1.52
C SER A 343 -9.31 0.36 2.53
N PRO A 344 -9.65 0.51 3.83
CA PRO A 344 -8.65 0.59 4.87
C PRO A 344 -7.86 -0.72 4.96
N SER A 345 -6.60 -0.67 4.58
CA SER A 345 -5.73 -1.85 4.53
C SER A 345 -4.92 -1.99 5.82
N LYS A 346 -4.32 -0.90 6.29
CA LYS A 346 -3.48 -0.86 7.48
C LYS A 346 -4.18 -0.13 8.63
N GLN A 347 -4.08 -0.74 9.80
CA GLN A 347 -4.69 -0.30 11.05
C GLN A 347 -3.60 -0.14 12.11
N ILE A 348 -3.74 0.82 13.02
CA ILE A 348 -2.89 0.91 14.21
C ILE A 348 -3.65 0.36 15.41
N MET A 349 -3.16 -0.72 15.98
CA MET A 349 -3.61 -1.29 17.24
C MET A 349 -2.79 -0.71 18.40
N ILE A 350 -3.41 -0.40 19.53
CA ILE A 350 -2.72 -0.07 20.79
C ILE A 350 -2.77 -1.29 21.71
N ASP A 351 -1.65 -1.59 22.38
CA ASP A 351 -1.60 -2.66 23.39
C ASP A 351 -2.50 -2.34 24.60
N GLY A 352 -3.50 -3.21 24.83
CA GLY A 352 -4.43 -3.12 25.93
C GLY A 352 -4.04 -4.00 27.15
N GLN A 353 -2.97 -4.79 27.03
CA GLN A 353 -2.66 -5.86 27.97
C GLN A 353 -1.47 -5.56 28.90
N ILE A 354 -0.42 -4.97 28.38
CA ILE A 354 0.87 -4.76 29.07
C ILE A 354 1.24 -3.29 29.18
N ALA A 355 0.94 -2.48 28.15
CA ALA A 355 1.23 -1.05 28.15
C ALA A 355 0.54 -0.36 29.34
N THR A 356 1.26 0.52 30.01
CA THR A 356 0.76 1.32 31.14
C THR A 356 -0.30 2.33 30.68
N GLU A 357 -1.11 2.84 31.63
CA GLU A 357 -2.10 3.87 31.32
C GLU A 357 -1.50 5.11 30.66
N ASN A 358 -0.28 5.52 31.08
CA ASN A 358 0.42 6.65 30.46
C ASN A 358 0.88 6.35 29.03
N GLU A 359 1.41 5.15 28.76
CA GLU A 359 1.78 4.73 27.41
C GLU A 359 0.57 4.64 26.48
N GLN A 360 -0.55 4.09 26.96
CA GLN A 360 -1.80 4.06 26.23
C GLN A 360 -2.34 5.48 25.95
N ALA A 361 -2.25 6.38 26.92
CA ALA A 361 -2.67 7.76 26.75
C ALA A 361 -1.79 8.50 25.74
N ALA A 362 -0.45 8.31 25.79
CA ALA A 362 0.49 8.89 24.85
C ALA A 362 0.26 8.36 23.42
N ALA A 363 -0.03 7.06 23.27
CA ALA A 363 -0.39 6.47 21.99
C ALA A 363 -1.68 7.08 21.43
N LYS A 364 -2.73 7.22 22.25
CA LYS A 364 -3.98 7.88 21.84
C LYS A 364 -3.76 9.33 21.44
N GLU A 365 -2.91 10.07 22.17
CA GLU A 365 -2.61 11.45 21.84
C GLU A 365 -1.89 11.56 20.48
N PHE A 366 -0.97 10.67 20.17
CA PHE A 366 -0.32 10.61 18.86
C PHE A 366 -1.33 10.33 17.74
N LEU A 367 -2.27 9.38 17.93
CA LEU A 367 -3.34 9.13 16.96
C LEU A 367 -4.26 10.35 16.79
N ASN A 368 -4.64 11.01 17.89
CA ASN A 368 -5.43 12.25 17.85
C ASN A 368 -4.67 13.38 17.16
N TRP A 369 -3.35 13.49 17.37
CA TRP A 369 -2.50 14.47 16.69
C TRP A 369 -2.48 14.23 15.18
N MET A 370 -2.41 13.00 14.70
CA MET A 370 -2.49 12.70 13.27
C MET A 370 -3.80 13.18 12.63
N VAL A 371 -4.91 13.18 13.39
CA VAL A 371 -6.25 13.53 12.87
C VAL A 371 -6.56 15.02 13.02
N TYR A 372 -6.10 15.66 14.10
CA TYR A 372 -6.56 17.00 14.49
C TYR A 372 -5.49 18.07 14.51
N SER A 373 -4.19 17.72 14.38
CA SER A 373 -3.11 18.69 14.20
C SER A 373 -2.90 19.00 12.73
N GLU A 374 -2.76 20.28 12.40
CA GLU A 374 -2.40 20.70 11.05
C GLU A 374 -1.07 20.10 10.57
N ILE A 375 -0.13 19.89 11.50
CA ILE A 375 1.15 19.24 11.20
C ILE A 375 0.93 17.76 10.91
N GLY A 376 0.21 17.04 11.79
CA GLY A 376 -0.08 15.63 11.62
C GLY A 376 -0.82 15.33 10.32
N GLN A 377 -1.86 16.12 10.00
CA GLN A 377 -2.62 15.99 8.75
C GLN A 377 -1.75 16.21 7.52
N GLN A 378 -0.86 17.22 7.53
CA GLN A 378 0.07 17.44 6.43
C GLN A 378 1.04 16.28 6.26
N MET A 379 1.62 15.79 7.36
CA MET A 379 2.64 14.73 7.30
C MET A 379 2.09 13.40 6.81
N ILE A 380 0.86 13.02 7.19
CA ILE A 380 0.20 11.82 6.66
C ILE A 380 0.15 11.87 5.12
N VAL A 381 -0.25 13.01 4.56
CA VAL A 381 -0.47 13.12 3.12
C VAL A 381 0.82 13.46 2.37
N LYS A 382 1.61 14.42 2.87
CA LYS A 382 2.76 14.96 2.14
C LYS A 382 4.05 14.16 2.36
N SER A 383 4.28 13.66 3.59
CA SER A 383 5.50 12.90 3.90
C SER A 383 5.31 11.40 3.72
N ALA A 384 4.15 10.86 4.11
CA ALA A 384 3.89 9.44 4.03
C ALA A 384 3.13 9.00 2.75
N SER A 385 2.70 9.93 1.89
CA SER A 385 1.91 9.69 0.68
C SER A 385 0.69 8.80 0.93
N ILE A 386 0.05 8.96 2.09
CA ILE A 386 -1.11 8.18 2.53
C ILE A 386 -2.40 8.89 2.11
N ILE A 387 -3.36 8.14 1.60
CA ILE A 387 -4.75 8.59 1.49
C ILE A 387 -5.38 8.45 2.88
N PRO A 388 -5.70 9.57 3.57
CA PRO A 388 -6.20 9.50 4.94
C PRO A 388 -7.61 8.89 4.98
N SER A 389 -7.88 8.08 5.99
CA SER A 389 -9.22 7.55 6.24
C SER A 389 -10.17 8.58 6.88
N PHE A 390 -9.67 9.76 7.21
CA PHE A 390 -10.38 10.79 7.98
C PHE A 390 -10.84 11.93 7.07
N GLN A 391 -12.15 12.16 7.00
CA GLN A 391 -12.76 13.15 6.12
C GLN A 391 -12.45 14.61 6.50
N ASN A 392 -11.97 14.87 7.72
CA ASN A 392 -11.55 16.20 8.16
C ASN A 392 -10.13 16.58 7.70
N ASN A 393 -9.38 15.69 7.03
CA ASN A 393 -8.08 16.04 6.46
C ASN A 393 -8.27 16.81 5.16
N PRO A 394 -7.81 18.08 5.07
CA PRO A 394 -8.03 18.91 3.90
C PRO A 394 -6.98 18.75 2.80
N TYR A 395 -5.97 17.90 3.02
CA TYR A 395 -4.86 17.72 2.10
C TYR A 395 -5.10 16.56 1.14
N GLU A 396 -4.68 16.74 -0.10
CA GLU A 396 -4.81 15.75 -1.18
C GLU A 396 -3.44 15.13 -1.48
N PRO A 397 -3.37 13.82 -1.76
CA PRO A 397 -2.13 13.17 -2.18
C PRO A 397 -1.59 13.80 -3.47
N LYS A 398 -0.27 13.93 -3.59
CA LYS A 398 0.36 14.49 -4.79
C LYS A 398 0.97 13.42 -5.71
N ASP A 399 1.32 12.28 -5.15
CA ASP A 399 1.78 11.20 -5.99
C ASP A 399 0.63 10.74 -6.92
N PRO A 400 0.96 10.38 -8.17
CA PRO A 400 -0.05 10.09 -9.18
C PRO A 400 -1.00 8.95 -8.80
N LEU A 401 -0.48 7.92 -8.13
CA LEU A 401 -1.25 6.73 -7.80
C LEU A 401 -2.24 7.00 -6.67
N SER A 402 -1.78 7.58 -5.55
CA SER A 402 -2.69 7.92 -4.43
C SER A 402 -3.70 8.99 -4.85
N ARG A 403 -3.29 9.98 -5.66
CA ARG A 403 -4.21 10.99 -6.20
C ARG A 403 -5.28 10.36 -7.10
N ASN A 404 -4.91 9.43 -7.98
CA ASN A 404 -5.88 8.76 -8.86
C ASN A 404 -6.92 7.95 -8.07
N ILE A 405 -6.52 7.24 -6.99
CA ILE A 405 -7.47 6.56 -6.10
C ILE A 405 -8.36 7.56 -5.37
N TYR A 406 -7.79 8.66 -4.86
CA TYR A 406 -8.52 9.72 -4.18
C TYR A 406 -9.60 10.34 -5.10
N GLU A 407 -9.23 10.70 -6.33
CA GLU A 407 -10.15 11.23 -7.35
C GLU A 407 -11.25 10.22 -7.69
N LYS A 408 -10.90 8.95 -7.96
CA LYS A 408 -11.86 7.89 -8.24
C LYS A 408 -12.81 7.63 -7.07
N ALA A 409 -12.37 7.75 -5.83
CA ALA A 409 -13.24 7.65 -4.66
C ALA A 409 -14.29 8.77 -4.64
N HIS A 410 -13.89 10.02 -4.94
CA HIS A 410 -14.80 11.15 -5.03
C HIS A 410 -15.80 11.05 -6.21
N GLU A 411 -15.40 10.37 -7.28
CA GLU A 411 -16.28 10.07 -8.43
C GLU A 411 -17.22 8.88 -8.20
N GLY A 412 -17.12 8.17 -7.07
CA GLY A 412 -17.86 6.93 -6.81
C GLY A 412 -17.39 5.74 -7.65
N LYS A 413 -16.17 5.83 -8.19
CA LYS A 413 -15.51 4.78 -8.98
C LYS A 413 -14.61 3.86 -8.14
N THR A 414 -14.88 3.74 -6.85
CA THR A 414 -14.27 2.77 -5.96
C THR A 414 -15.33 1.88 -5.30
N PHE A 415 -14.91 0.73 -4.78
CA PHE A 415 -15.75 -0.08 -3.90
C PHE A 415 -14.95 -0.50 -2.66
N ASN A 416 -15.61 -0.48 -1.50
CA ASN A 416 -15.02 -0.82 -0.21
C ASN A 416 -15.46 -2.21 0.21
N ALA A 417 -14.76 -3.24 -0.27
CA ALA A 417 -14.94 -4.60 0.17
C ALA A 417 -13.63 -5.15 0.73
N SER A 418 -13.68 -5.71 1.92
CA SER A 418 -12.56 -6.38 2.57
C SER A 418 -13.00 -7.77 2.98
N ALA A 419 -12.35 -8.79 2.42
CA ALA A 419 -12.55 -10.17 2.83
C ALA A 419 -11.83 -10.41 4.17
N ILE A 420 -12.58 -10.79 5.21
CA ILE A 420 -12.01 -11.21 6.49
C ILE A 420 -11.65 -12.68 6.39
N VAL A 421 -10.37 -12.96 6.30
CA VAL A 421 -9.82 -14.31 6.09
C VAL A 421 -8.88 -14.70 7.24
N PRO A 422 -8.61 -16.01 7.46
CA PRO A 422 -7.56 -16.43 8.40
C PRO A 422 -6.19 -15.85 8.05
N ASN A 423 -5.34 -15.62 9.04
CA ASN A 423 -4.02 -14.99 8.88
C ASN A 423 -3.06 -15.77 7.98
N ASP A 424 -3.27 -17.06 7.79
CA ASP A 424 -2.46 -17.90 6.90
C ASP A 424 -3.01 -18.00 5.46
N HIS A 425 -4.18 -17.38 5.19
CA HIS A 425 -4.85 -17.45 3.90
C HIS A 425 -3.93 -17.05 2.75
N TRP A 426 -3.31 -15.87 2.87
CA TRP A 426 -2.47 -15.33 1.82
C TRP A 426 -1.22 -16.17 1.58
N ALA A 427 -0.61 -16.73 2.64
CA ALA A 427 0.58 -17.57 2.50
C ALA A 427 0.24 -18.93 1.89
N VAL A 428 -0.84 -19.58 2.35
CA VAL A 428 -1.25 -20.92 1.86
C VAL A 428 -1.79 -20.85 0.43
N LEU A 429 -2.72 -19.94 0.18
CA LEU A 429 -3.32 -19.82 -1.15
C LEU A 429 -2.42 -19.04 -2.13
N GLY A 430 -1.58 -18.13 -1.64
CA GLY A 430 -0.53 -17.52 -2.44
C GLY A 430 0.46 -18.54 -2.99
N ALA A 431 0.85 -19.54 -2.19
CA ALA A 431 1.68 -20.64 -2.68
C ALA A 431 0.96 -21.50 -3.75
N ALA A 432 -0.37 -21.66 -3.67
CA ALA A 432 -1.15 -22.31 -4.72
C ALA A 432 -1.21 -21.44 -6.00
N MET A 433 -1.41 -20.14 -5.85
CA MET A 433 -1.38 -19.18 -6.94
C MET A 433 -0.01 -19.09 -7.61
N GLN A 434 1.11 -19.16 -6.87
CA GLN A 434 2.46 -19.24 -7.43
C GLN A 434 2.63 -20.46 -8.35
N LYS A 435 2.09 -21.62 -7.96
CA LYS A 435 2.10 -22.79 -8.83
C LYS A 435 1.32 -22.56 -10.10
N TYR A 436 0.15 -21.92 -9.98
CA TYR A 436 -0.69 -21.59 -11.12
C TYR A 436 -0.02 -20.55 -12.04
N LEU A 437 0.55 -19.51 -11.48
CA LEU A 437 1.34 -18.49 -12.21
C LEU A 437 2.48 -19.15 -13.01
N ALA A 438 3.19 -20.11 -12.40
CA ALA A 438 4.29 -20.84 -13.02
C ALA A 438 3.85 -21.96 -13.99
N GLY A 439 2.56 -22.17 -14.21
CA GLY A 439 2.05 -23.25 -15.05
C GLY A 439 2.33 -24.64 -14.49
N ARG A 440 2.56 -24.76 -13.17
CA ARG A 440 2.80 -26.02 -12.46
C ARG A 440 1.54 -26.63 -11.88
N SER A 441 0.41 -25.93 -11.99
CA SER A 441 -0.95 -26.40 -11.72
C SER A 441 -1.91 -25.82 -12.75
N ASP A 442 -3.05 -26.46 -12.93
CA ASP A 442 -4.13 -25.97 -13.77
C ASP A 442 -5.26 -25.34 -12.93
N ARG A 443 -6.34 -24.88 -13.62
CA ARG A 443 -7.50 -24.24 -12.98
C ARG A 443 -8.20 -25.19 -12.01
N GLU A 444 -8.31 -26.48 -12.33
CA GLU A 444 -8.97 -27.46 -11.47
C GLU A 444 -8.16 -27.70 -10.19
N GLU A 445 -6.83 -27.86 -10.29
CA GLU A 445 -5.94 -28.04 -9.14
C GLU A 445 -5.92 -26.81 -8.23
N LEU A 446 -5.97 -25.58 -8.79
CA LEU A 446 -6.11 -24.37 -8.00
C LEU A 446 -7.46 -24.32 -7.28
N THR A 447 -8.56 -24.59 -7.98
CA THR A 447 -9.91 -24.65 -7.39
C THR A 447 -9.96 -25.64 -6.23
N GLN A 448 -9.42 -26.85 -6.42
CA GLN A 448 -9.33 -27.86 -5.35
C GLN A 448 -8.48 -27.40 -4.16
N SER A 449 -7.44 -26.61 -4.39
CA SER A 449 -6.61 -26.06 -3.32
C SER A 449 -7.40 -25.03 -2.48
N ILE A 450 -8.24 -24.20 -3.12
CA ILE A 450 -9.12 -23.25 -2.44
C ILE A 450 -10.21 -23.99 -1.65
N GLU A 451 -10.89 -24.99 -2.28
CA GLU A 451 -11.88 -25.82 -1.61
C GLU A 451 -11.32 -26.52 -0.37
N LYS A 452 -10.14 -27.12 -0.51
CA LYS A 452 -9.47 -27.80 0.59
C LYS A 452 -9.13 -26.84 1.73
N TYR A 453 -8.55 -25.69 1.41
CA TYR A 453 -8.19 -24.68 2.41
C TYR A 453 -9.41 -24.31 3.27
N TRP A 454 -10.52 -23.94 2.63
CA TRP A 454 -11.74 -23.54 3.35
C TRP A 454 -12.41 -24.70 4.09
N ALA A 455 -12.32 -25.93 3.59
CA ALA A 455 -12.81 -27.10 4.29
C ALA A 455 -12.05 -27.39 5.61
N GLU A 456 -10.79 -26.99 5.69
CA GLU A 456 -9.94 -27.12 6.88
C GLU A 456 -10.18 -25.99 7.91
N GLN A 457 -10.85 -24.90 7.54
CA GLN A 457 -11.17 -23.75 8.41
C GLN A 457 -12.55 -23.89 9.12
N LYS A 458 -13.15 -25.08 9.16
CA LYS A 458 -14.46 -25.37 9.76
C LYS A 458 -14.41 -25.50 11.28
#